data_4a789f2210fcdda6db7a263a7b6660fb
#
_entry.id   4a789f2210fcdda6db7a263a7b6660fb
#
_cell.length_a   1.000
_cell.length_b   1.000
_cell.length_c   1.000
_cell.angle_alpha   90.00
_cell.angle_beta   90.00
_cell.angle_gamma   90.00
#
_symmetry.space_group_name_H-M   'P 1'
#
loop_
_entity.id
_entity.type
_entity.pdbx_description
1 polymer ?
#
loop_
_entity_poly.entity_id
_entity_poly.type
_entity_poly.pdbx_seq_one_letter_code
_entity_poly.pdbx_strand_id
1 'polypeptide(L)'
;MADLTKQLSTERGNVAIISVFVVLALFIIVTTHYGIKTLASVRAYVGAEGQWTKAQKEATNLLIQYSVKEQLELYNQFQKELELHKAFKDARQTLSSANPDHEMAFRKFQTADLDPNDINLIIWISQFHDEISCLRQLLSRQNVITTKAF
;
A
#
# COMPACT_ATOMS: atom_id res chain seq x y z
N MET A 1 -41.24 -36.59 27.98
CA MET A 1 -39.93 -36.73 27.30
C MET A 1 -39.90 -36.05 25.90
N ALA A 2 -40.94 -36.12 25.09
CA ALA A 2 -41.00 -35.50 23.74
C ALA A 2 -40.91 -33.97 23.74
N ASP A 3 -41.38 -33.27 24.78
CA ASP A 3 -41.36 -31.81 24.89
C ASP A 3 -39.97 -31.28 25.19
N LEU A 4 -39.18 -31.96 26.03
CA LEU A 4 -37.78 -31.57 26.34
C LEU A 4 -36.86 -31.67 25.12
N THR A 5 -37.03 -32.69 24.28
CA THR A 5 -36.23 -32.85 23.06
C THR A 5 -36.58 -31.81 22.00
N LYS A 6 -37.81 -31.36 21.92
CA LYS A 6 -38.26 -30.31 21.02
C LYS A 6 -37.72 -28.93 21.46
N GLN A 7 -37.71 -28.66 22.76
CA GLN A 7 -37.16 -27.41 23.33
C GLN A 7 -35.65 -27.31 23.09
N LEU A 8 -34.90 -28.38 23.35
CA LEU A 8 -33.44 -28.45 23.10
C LEU A 8 -33.09 -28.29 21.61
N SER A 9 -33.92 -28.80 20.70
CA SER A 9 -33.74 -28.65 19.25
C SER A 9 -33.96 -27.20 18.80
N THR A 10 -34.91 -26.48 19.37
CA THR A 10 -35.22 -25.09 19.06
C THR A 10 -34.14 -24.16 19.57
N GLU A 11 -33.60 -24.39 20.78
CA GLU A 11 -32.50 -23.59 21.35
C GLU A 11 -31.21 -23.75 20.54
N ARG A 12 -30.89 -24.97 20.11
CA ARG A 12 -29.72 -25.23 19.23
C ARG A 12 -29.87 -24.51 17.88
N GLY A 13 -31.08 -24.50 17.30
CA GLY A 13 -31.35 -23.76 16.08
C GLY A 13 -31.15 -22.25 16.24
N ASN A 14 -31.66 -21.67 17.31
CA ASN A 14 -31.49 -20.24 17.60
C ASN A 14 -30.01 -19.85 17.81
N VAL A 15 -29.26 -20.65 18.54
CA VAL A 15 -27.80 -20.43 18.76
C VAL A 15 -27.06 -20.51 17.42
N ALA A 16 -27.37 -21.45 16.54
CA ALA A 16 -26.75 -21.56 15.23
C ALA A 16 -27.04 -20.33 14.36
N ILE A 17 -28.27 -19.84 14.35
CA ILE A 17 -28.65 -18.61 13.60
C ILE A 17 -27.87 -17.39 14.15
N ILE A 18 -27.83 -17.21 15.47
CA ILE A 18 -27.11 -16.11 16.09
C ILE A 18 -25.61 -16.18 15.75
N SER A 19 -25.01 -17.38 15.80
CA SER A 19 -23.59 -17.54 15.47
C SER A 19 -23.28 -17.16 14.00
N VAL A 20 -24.14 -17.48 13.06
CA VAL A 20 -24.00 -17.07 11.64
C VAL A 20 -24.05 -15.56 11.52
N PHE A 21 -24.99 -14.89 12.19
CA PHE A 21 -25.05 -13.41 12.17
C PHE A 21 -23.80 -12.76 12.76
N VAL A 22 -23.27 -13.30 13.85
CA VAL A 22 -22.04 -12.79 14.47
C VAL A 22 -20.85 -12.95 13.52
N VAL A 23 -20.69 -14.11 12.86
CA VAL A 23 -19.63 -14.34 11.88
C VAL A 23 -19.76 -13.38 10.69
N LEU A 24 -20.96 -13.18 10.16
CA LEU A 24 -21.21 -12.23 9.08
C LEU A 24 -20.86 -10.79 9.50
N ALA A 25 -21.26 -10.37 10.70
CA ALA A 25 -20.94 -9.05 11.23
C ALA A 25 -19.43 -8.84 11.35
N LEU A 26 -18.70 -9.81 11.90
CA LEU A 26 -17.23 -9.77 11.99
C LEU A 26 -16.59 -9.71 10.60
N PHE A 27 -17.08 -10.48 9.65
CA PHE A 27 -16.58 -10.45 8.27
C PHE A 27 -16.75 -9.08 7.63
N ILE A 28 -17.92 -8.43 7.80
CA ILE A 28 -18.18 -7.08 7.29
C ILE A 28 -17.23 -6.06 7.93
N ILE A 29 -17.03 -6.14 9.24
CA ILE A 29 -16.10 -5.21 9.96
C ILE A 29 -14.69 -5.35 9.43
N VAL A 30 -14.19 -6.58 9.28
CA VAL A 30 -12.84 -6.85 8.79
C VAL A 30 -12.68 -6.37 7.35
N THR A 31 -13.60 -6.71 6.45
CA THR A 31 -13.52 -6.27 5.04
C THR A 31 -13.60 -4.76 4.90
N THR A 32 -14.44 -4.09 5.69
CA THR A 32 -14.55 -2.63 5.69
C THR A 32 -13.25 -1.98 6.18
N HIS A 33 -12.66 -2.50 7.26
CA HIS A 33 -11.40 -1.97 7.79
C HIS A 33 -10.26 -2.04 6.76
N TYR A 34 -10.07 -3.21 6.13
CA TYR A 34 -9.06 -3.38 5.09
C TYR A 34 -9.36 -2.57 3.83
N GLY A 35 -10.64 -2.44 3.45
CA GLY A 35 -11.06 -1.63 2.32
C GLY A 35 -10.71 -0.15 2.50
N ILE A 36 -11.01 0.42 3.66
CA ILE A 36 -10.67 1.82 3.99
C ILE A 36 -9.15 2.02 3.98
N LYS A 37 -8.39 1.12 4.60
CA LYS A 37 -6.93 1.21 4.66
C LYS A 37 -6.30 1.13 3.27
N THR A 38 -6.79 0.24 2.41
CA THR A 38 -6.34 0.12 1.01
C THR A 38 -6.62 1.41 0.24
N LEU A 39 -7.82 1.98 0.36
CA LEU A 39 -8.18 3.22 -0.32
C LEU A 39 -7.31 4.39 0.15
N ALA A 40 -7.06 4.50 1.46
CA ALA A 40 -6.16 5.51 2.01
C ALA A 40 -4.73 5.35 1.48
N SER A 41 -4.23 4.11 1.38
CA SER A 41 -2.89 3.82 0.85
C SER A 41 -2.76 4.15 -0.64
N VAL A 42 -3.78 3.86 -1.45
CA VAL A 42 -3.80 4.24 -2.88
C VAL A 42 -3.80 5.77 -3.02
N ARG A 43 -4.57 6.47 -2.18
CA ARG A 43 -4.59 7.94 -2.17
C ARG A 43 -3.23 8.52 -1.80
N ALA A 44 -2.58 7.99 -0.77
CA ALA A 44 -1.24 8.40 -0.36
C ALA A 44 -0.21 8.18 -1.49
N TYR A 45 -0.28 7.02 -2.17
CA TYR A 45 0.58 6.70 -3.29
C TYR A 45 0.39 7.68 -4.46
N VAL A 46 -0.85 7.95 -4.86
CA VAL A 46 -1.16 8.90 -5.94
C VAL A 46 -0.74 10.31 -5.57
N GLY A 47 -0.90 10.71 -4.30
CA GLY A 47 -0.41 11.99 -3.78
C GLY A 47 1.11 12.12 -3.91
N ALA A 48 1.86 11.08 -3.53
CA ALA A 48 3.31 11.03 -3.66
C ALA A 48 3.77 11.13 -5.13
N GLU A 49 3.12 10.41 -6.05
CA GLU A 49 3.38 10.51 -7.50
C GLU A 49 3.10 11.92 -8.03
N GLY A 50 2.07 12.57 -7.52
CA GLY A 50 1.76 13.97 -7.85
C GLY A 50 2.87 14.93 -7.41
N GLN A 51 3.39 14.78 -6.20
CA GLN A 51 4.51 15.58 -5.70
C GLN A 51 5.79 15.34 -6.51
N TRP A 52 6.11 14.08 -6.80
CA TRP A 52 7.25 13.71 -7.64
C TRP A 52 7.18 14.34 -9.04
N THR A 53 6.01 14.29 -9.68
CA THR A 53 5.78 14.90 -11.00
C THR A 53 5.91 16.43 -10.93
N LYS A 54 5.43 17.06 -9.85
CA LYS A 54 5.55 18.50 -9.62
C LYS A 54 7.02 18.90 -9.48
N ALA A 55 7.80 18.21 -8.66
CA ALA A 55 9.23 18.46 -8.47
C ALA A 55 10.01 18.33 -9.78
N GLN A 56 9.68 17.33 -10.61
CA GLN A 56 10.29 17.16 -11.93
C GLN A 56 10.01 18.33 -12.88
N LYS A 57 8.76 18.80 -12.91
CA LYS A 57 8.37 19.96 -13.75
C LYS A 57 9.04 21.24 -13.26
N GLU A 58 9.09 21.46 -11.95
CA GLU A 58 9.71 22.62 -11.34
C GLU A 58 11.21 22.64 -11.60
N ALA A 59 11.91 21.52 -11.42
CA ALA A 59 13.33 21.38 -11.76
C ALA A 59 13.57 21.74 -13.24
N THR A 60 12.74 21.27 -14.15
CA THR A 60 12.86 21.61 -15.59
C THR A 60 12.67 23.09 -15.84
N ASN A 61 11.65 23.71 -15.23
CA ASN A 61 11.40 25.14 -15.35
C ASN A 61 12.56 26.00 -14.83
N LEU A 62 13.10 25.64 -13.65
CA LEU A 62 14.21 26.35 -13.05
C LEU A 62 15.47 26.25 -13.91
N LEU A 63 15.72 25.10 -14.51
CA LEU A 63 16.85 24.93 -15.44
C LEU A 63 16.71 25.77 -16.69
N ILE A 64 15.52 25.84 -17.28
CA ILE A 64 15.21 26.69 -18.42
C ILE A 64 15.40 28.18 -18.06
N GLN A 65 14.88 28.61 -16.90
CA GLN A 65 15.06 29.99 -16.45
C GLN A 65 16.54 30.32 -16.18
N TYR A 66 17.29 29.37 -15.60
CA TYR A 66 18.72 29.53 -15.38
C TYR A 66 19.47 29.71 -16.73
N SER A 67 19.15 28.93 -17.74
CA SER A 67 19.80 29.03 -19.06
C SER A 67 19.60 30.40 -19.74
N VAL A 68 18.55 31.15 -19.37
CA VAL A 68 18.26 32.48 -19.93
C VAL A 68 18.80 33.60 -19.05
N LYS A 69 18.73 33.46 -17.72
CA LYS A 69 19.03 34.54 -16.77
C LYS A 69 20.40 34.41 -16.12
N GLU A 70 21.03 33.24 -16.18
CA GLU A 70 22.34 32.89 -15.56
C GLU A 70 22.40 33.21 -14.05
N GLN A 71 21.27 33.27 -13.35
CA GLN A 71 21.20 33.56 -11.92
C GLN A 71 21.50 32.30 -11.10
N LEU A 72 22.57 32.34 -10.30
CA LEU A 72 23.00 31.21 -9.46
C LEU A 72 21.92 30.71 -8.51
N GLU A 73 21.04 31.60 -8.05
CA GLU A 73 19.91 31.24 -7.17
C GLU A 73 18.97 30.25 -7.84
N LEU A 74 18.67 30.41 -9.12
CA LEU A 74 17.83 29.49 -9.90
C LEU A 74 18.47 28.09 -10.02
N TYR A 75 19.80 28.05 -10.15
CA TYR A 75 20.54 26.80 -10.18
C TYR A 75 20.50 26.08 -8.82
N ASN A 76 20.63 26.83 -7.73
CA ASN A 76 20.54 26.26 -6.37
C ASN A 76 19.13 25.69 -6.09
N GLN A 77 18.08 26.39 -6.51
CA GLN A 77 16.72 25.90 -6.42
C GLN A 77 16.51 24.65 -7.29
N PHE A 78 17.03 24.63 -8.50
CA PHE A 78 17.03 23.43 -9.36
C PHE A 78 17.69 22.23 -8.67
N GLN A 79 18.86 22.43 -8.05
CA GLN A 79 19.54 21.34 -7.32
C GLN A 79 18.67 20.78 -6.18
N LYS A 80 17.97 21.63 -5.44
CA LYS A 80 17.06 21.24 -4.37
C LYS A 80 15.90 20.38 -4.90
N GLU A 81 15.25 20.79 -5.98
CA GLU A 81 14.17 20.01 -6.61
C GLU A 81 14.69 18.68 -7.18
N LEU A 82 15.91 18.65 -7.69
CA LEU A 82 16.55 17.44 -8.18
C LEU A 82 16.86 16.44 -7.05
N GLU A 83 17.29 16.93 -5.87
CA GLU A 83 17.50 16.09 -4.70
C GLU A 83 16.19 15.46 -4.21
N LEU A 84 15.11 16.24 -4.16
CA LEU A 84 13.78 15.76 -3.85
C LEU A 84 13.36 14.62 -4.80
N HIS A 85 13.53 14.84 -6.10
CA HIS A 85 13.25 13.85 -7.14
C HIS A 85 14.07 12.55 -6.96
N LYS A 86 15.36 12.67 -6.65
CA LYS A 86 16.24 11.53 -6.37
C LYS A 86 15.78 10.76 -5.13
N ALA A 87 15.45 11.46 -4.04
CA ALA A 87 14.98 10.84 -2.80
C ALA A 87 13.72 9.99 -3.03
N PHE A 88 12.74 10.47 -3.80
CA PHE A 88 11.58 9.70 -4.23
C PHE A 88 11.95 8.44 -5.02
N LYS A 89 12.79 8.59 -6.03
CA LYS A 89 13.24 7.47 -6.86
C LYS A 89 13.92 6.40 -6.01
N ASP A 90 14.83 6.80 -5.15
CA ASP A 90 15.60 5.90 -4.30
C ASP A 90 14.72 5.19 -3.26
N ALA A 91 13.72 5.90 -2.69
CA ALA A 91 12.74 5.30 -1.78
C ALA A 91 11.94 4.18 -2.49
N ARG A 92 11.46 4.45 -3.71
CA ARG A 92 10.74 3.47 -4.52
C ARG A 92 11.60 2.26 -4.89
N GLN A 93 12.85 2.49 -5.30
CA GLN A 93 13.78 1.40 -5.60
C GLN A 93 14.07 0.54 -4.37
N THR A 94 14.19 1.14 -3.20
CA THR A 94 14.37 0.43 -1.94
C THR A 94 13.16 -0.47 -1.63
N LEU A 95 11.92 0.01 -1.84
CA LEU A 95 10.70 -0.79 -1.66
C LEU A 95 10.55 -1.89 -2.71
N SER A 96 11.04 -1.68 -3.94
CA SER A 96 10.93 -2.65 -5.03
C SER A 96 12.10 -3.65 -5.08
N SER A 97 13.02 -3.60 -4.13
CA SER A 97 14.16 -4.51 -4.06
C SER A 97 13.72 -5.92 -3.61
N ALA A 98 14.52 -6.94 -3.91
CA ALA A 98 14.26 -8.32 -3.49
C ALA A 98 14.24 -8.50 -1.96
N ASN A 99 14.87 -7.59 -1.22
CA ASN A 99 14.83 -7.52 0.25
C ASN A 99 14.57 -6.06 0.66
N PRO A 100 13.29 -5.63 0.76
CA PRO A 100 12.94 -4.24 1.00
C PRO A 100 13.37 -3.78 2.39
N ASP A 101 14.15 -2.69 2.47
CA ASP A 101 14.44 -2.00 3.73
C ASP A 101 13.41 -0.89 3.95
N HIS A 102 12.38 -1.20 4.74
CA HIS A 102 11.27 -0.30 4.99
C HIS A 102 11.68 0.95 5.80
N GLU A 103 12.65 0.81 6.70
CA GLU A 103 13.14 1.93 7.49
C GLU A 103 13.95 2.91 6.61
N MET A 104 14.81 2.38 5.74
CA MET A 104 15.53 3.20 4.77
C MET A 104 14.58 3.88 3.80
N ALA A 105 13.57 3.19 3.29
CA ALA A 105 12.56 3.75 2.42
C ALA A 105 11.76 4.87 3.12
N PHE A 106 11.39 4.67 4.39
CA PHE A 106 10.71 5.68 5.20
C PHE A 106 11.54 6.96 5.31
N ARG A 107 12.83 6.86 5.67
CA ARG A 107 13.74 8.01 5.79
C ARG A 107 13.88 8.75 4.46
N LYS A 108 13.99 8.05 3.35
CA LYS A 108 14.10 8.65 2.01
C LYS A 108 12.83 9.40 1.60
N PHE A 109 11.63 8.84 1.87
CA PHE A 109 10.37 9.55 1.65
C PHE A 109 10.22 10.76 2.56
N GLN A 110 10.69 10.68 3.81
CA GLN A 110 10.70 11.81 4.72
C GLN A 110 11.64 12.94 4.24
N THR A 111 12.79 12.61 3.65
CA THR A 111 13.68 13.59 3.01
C THR A 111 13.00 14.25 1.80
N ALA A 112 12.06 13.55 1.16
CA ALA A 112 11.24 14.05 0.07
C ALA A 112 9.99 14.84 0.54
N ASP A 113 9.94 15.24 1.83
CA ASP A 113 8.88 16.05 2.44
C ASP A 113 7.47 15.43 2.37
N LEU A 114 7.38 14.08 2.40
CA LEU A 114 6.12 13.38 2.55
C LEU A 114 5.64 13.34 4.00
N ASP A 115 4.32 13.37 4.18
CA ASP A 115 3.71 13.16 5.50
C ASP A 115 4.02 11.75 6.04
N PRO A 116 4.44 11.59 7.31
CA PRO A 116 4.77 10.30 7.89
C PRO A 116 3.63 9.27 7.84
N ASN A 117 2.36 9.72 7.92
CA ASN A 117 1.21 8.81 7.81
C ASN A 117 1.06 8.29 6.38
N ASP A 118 1.26 9.14 5.38
CA ASP A 118 1.23 8.74 3.97
C ASP A 118 2.38 7.79 3.65
N ILE A 119 3.58 8.02 4.19
CA ILE A 119 4.72 7.11 4.04
C ILE A 119 4.39 5.71 4.60
N ASN A 120 3.82 5.64 5.81
CA ASN A 120 3.42 4.37 6.42
C ASN A 120 2.37 3.63 5.57
N LEU A 121 1.43 4.34 4.97
CA LEU A 121 0.41 3.78 4.09
C LEU A 121 1.02 3.26 2.78
N ILE A 122 2.00 3.96 2.21
CA ILE A 122 2.73 3.53 1.00
C ILE A 122 3.54 2.27 1.29
N ILE A 123 4.26 2.22 2.40
CA ILE A 123 5.02 1.03 2.82
C ILE A 123 4.08 -0.15 3.06
N TRP A 124 2.95 0.07 3.75
CA TRP A 124 1.98 -0.98 4.01
C TRP A 124 1.39 -1.57 2.71
N ILE A 125 1.03 -0.74 1.72
CA ILE A 125 0.47 -1.25 0.44
C ILE A 125 1.51 -2.01 -0.37
N SER A 126 2.78 -1.62 -0.30
CA SER A 126 3.90 -2.31 -0.93
C SER A 126 4.08 -3.72 -0.34
N GLN A 127 4.10 -3.86 0.99
CA GLN A 127 4.16 -5.15 1.68
C GLN A 127 2.97 -6.05 1.32
N PHE A 128 1.76 -5.49 1.32
CA PHE A 128 0.55 -6.24 0.99
C PHE A 128 0.55 -6.75 -0.46
N HIS A 129 1.07 -5.97 -1.40
CA HIS A 129 1.24 -6.39 -2.79
C HIS A 129 2.23 -7.55 -2.91
N ASP A 130 3.34 -7.52 -2.18
CA ASP A 130 4.38 -8.56 -2.22
C ASP A 130 3.87 -9.88 -1.63
N GLU A 131 3.12 -9.83 -0.53
CA GLU A 131 2.47 -11.00 0.06
C GLU A 131 1.46 -11.66 -0.91
N ILE A 132 0.62 -10.86 -1.57
CA ILE A 132 -0.34 -11.37 -2.57
C ILE A 132 0.39 -11.95 -3.78
N SER A 133 1.44 -11.32 -4.24
CA SER A 133 2.25 -11.81 -5.37
C SER A 133 2.92 -13.15 -5.05
N CYS A 134 3.43 -13.30 -3.84
CA CYS A 134 4.00 -14.55 -3.33
C CYS A 134 2.93 -15.65 -3.26
N LEU A 135 1.76 -15.38 -2.71
CA LEU A 135 0.64 -16.32 -2.64
C LEU A 135 0.18 -16.74 -4.04
N ARG A 136 0.09 -15.83 -4.97
CA ARG A 136 -0.27 -16.12 -6.38
C ARG A 136 0.74 -17.06 -7.04
N GLN A 137 2.04 -16.85 -6.79
CA GLN A 137 3.09 -17.74 -7.31
C GLN A 137 3.01 -19.13 -6.69
N LEU A 138 2.74 -19.26 -5.40
CA LEU A 138 2.56 -20.55 -4.73
C LEU A 138 1.36 -21.31 -5.29
N LEU A 139 0.22 -20.64 -5.46
CA LEU A 139 -1.00 -21.24 -6.02
C LEU A 139 -0.79 -21.67 -7.48
N SER A 140 -0.05 -20.90 -8.28
CA SER A 140 0.25 -21.28 -9.66
C SER A 140 1.17 -22.52 -9.74
N ARG A 141 2.11 -22.66 -8.81
CA ARG A 141 2.97 -23.85 -8.72
C ARG A 141 2.19 -25.10 -8.32
N GLN A 142 1.23 -24.99 -7.40
CA GLN A 142 0.37 -26.12 -7.02
C GLN A 142 -0.51 -26.60 -8.19
N ASN A 143 -1.06 -25.70 -8.99
CA ASN A 143 -1.86 -26.06 -10.16
C ASN A 143 -1.04 -26.80 -11.23
N VAL A 144 0.24 -26.47 -11.39
CA VAL A 144 1.13 -27.17 -12.33
C VAL A 144 1.45 -28.59 -11.87
N ILE A 145 1.55 -28.81 -10.55
CA ILE A 145 1.83 -30.14 -9.99
C ILE A 145 0.60 -31.05 -10.12
N THR A 146 -0.62 -30.53 -9.88
CA THR A 146 -1.85 -31.30 -10.03
C THR A 146 -2.16 -31.65 -11.50
N THR A 147 -1.80 -30.80 -12.46
CA THR A 147 -2.02 -31.05 -13.89
C THR A 147 -1.01 -32.07 -14.48
N LYS A 148 0.12 -32.31 -13.83
CA LYS A 148 1.11 -33.33 -14.26
C LYS A 148 0.89 -34.70 -13.63
N ALA A 149 -0.06 -34.85 -12.71
CA ALA A 149 -0.35 -36.09 -12.01
C ALA A 149 -1.56 -36.87 -12.63
N PHE A 150 -2.07 -36.42 -13.74
CA PHE A 150 -3.05 -37.07 -14.61
C PHE A 150 -2.44 -37.22 -16.01
#